data_57b11aded1858a6e186642fb205f68e1
#
_entry.id   57b11aded1858a6e186642fb205f68e1
#
_cell.length_a   1.000
_cell.length_b   1.000
_cell.length_c   1.000
_cell.angle_alpha   90.00
_cell.angle_beta   90.00
_cell.angle_gamma   90.00
#
_symmetry.space_group_name_H-M   'P 1'
#
loop_
_entity.id
_entity.type
_entity.pdbx_description
1 polymer ?
#
loop_
_entity_poly.entity_id
_entity_poly.type
_entity_poly.pdbx_seq_one_letter_code
_entity_poly.pdbx_strand_id
1 'polypeptide(L)' 'MQIHIVIGNLPDDVTEDGIREALSSFAQADKIRLANESGAPTALIDVEMSRAHAESLAQRINGRSYQGRVLRAWVPKMDW' A
#
# COMPACT_ATOMS: atom_id res chain seq x y z
N MET A 1 8.67 -2.00 -14.97
CA MET A 1 9.37 -1.09 -14.06
C MET A 1 8.76 -1.21 -12.69
N GLN A 2 9.57 -1.47 -11.68
CA GLN A 2 9.05 -1.57 -10.32
C GLN A 2 8.84 -0.21 -9.69
N ILE A 3 7.66 -0.03 -9.11
CA ILE A 3 7.27 1.21 -8.43
C ILE A 3 6.87 0.84 -7.01
N HIS A 4 7.15 1.74 -6.08
CA HIS A 4 6.74 1.57 -4.70
C HIS A 4 5.43 2.32 -4.44
N ILE A 5 4.53 1.68 -3.72
CA ILE A 5 3.32 2.31 -3.20
C ILE A 5 3.39 2.23 -1.69
N VAL A 6 3.11 3.35 -1.03
CA VAL A 6 3.06 3.40 0.43
C VAL A 6 1.61 3.44 0.86
N ILE A 7 1.23 2.55 1.78
CA ILE A 7 -0.11 2.55 2.36
C ILE A 7 0.05 2.75 3.86
N GLY A 8 -0.51 3.84 4.37
CA GLY A 8 -0.40 4.21 5.77
C GLY A 8 -1.71 4.11 6.52
N ASN A 9 -1.64 4.31 7.83
CA ASN A 9 -2.77 4.28 8.74
C ASN A 9 -3.45 2.91 8.79
N LEU A 10 -2.66 1.86 8.72
CA LEU A 10 -3.17 0.49 8.77
C LEU A 10 -3.55 0.10 10.21
N PRO A 11 -4.43 -0.91 10.38
CA PRO A 11 -4.72 -1.42 11.71
C PRO A 11 -3.48 -2.03 12.37
N ASP A 12 -3.46 -2.04 13.70
CA ASP A 12 -2.30 -2.55 14.46
C ASP A 12 -2.04 -4.04 14.22
N ASP A 13 -3.07 -4.79 13.91
CA ASP A 13 -2.98 -6.24 13.69
C ASP A 13 -2.84 -6.61 12.23
N VAL A 14 -2.52 -5.65 11.36
CA VAL A 14 -2.37 -5.91 9.93
C VAL A 14 -1.24 -6.90 9.68
N THR A 15 -1.42 -7.76 8.67
CA THR A 15 -0.42 -8.72 8.24
C THR A 15 -0.12 -8.54 6.75
N GLU A 16 1.04 -9.04 6.32
CA GLU A 16 1.38 -9.01 4.90
C GLU A 16 0.37 -9.79 4.07
N ASP A 17 -0.06 -10.95 4.57
CA ASP A 17 -1.05 -11.75 3.87
C ASP A 17 -2.39 -11.03 3.76
N GLY A 18 -2.80 -10.33 4.81
CA GLY A 18 -4.03 -9.55 4.79
C GLY A 18 -3.99 -8.44 3.75
N ILE A 19 -2.85 -7.75 3.65
CA ILE A 19 -2.68 -6.71 2.64
C ILE A 19 -2.68 -7.30 1.24
N ARG A 20 -1.97 -8.41 1.04
CA ARG A 20 -1.92 -9.07 -0.26
C ARG A 20 -3.32 -9.48 -0.72
N GLU A 21 -4.10 -10.03 0.19
CA GLU A 21 -5.46 -10.43 -0.12
C GLU A 21 -6.34 -9.21 -0.44
N ALA A 22 -6.22 -8.14 0.33
CA ALA A 22 -6.99 -6.92 0.10
C ALA A 22 -6.64 -6.27 -1.24
N LEU A 23 -5.39 -6.38 -1.68
CA LEU A 23 -4.94 -5.80 -2.93
C LEU A 23 -5.20 -6.70 -4.15
N SER A 24 -5.56 -7.95 -3.93
CA SER A 24 -5.66 -8.92 -5.02
C SER A 24 -6.67 -8.53 -6.10
N SER A 25 -7.68 -7.74 -5.74
CA SER A 25 -8.68 -7.25 -6.69
C SER A 25 -8.20 -6.02 -7.47
N PHE A 26 -7.08 -5.42 -7.09
CA PHE A 26 -6.52 -4.24 -7.76
C PHE A 26 -5.27 -4.56 -8.56
N ALA A 27 -4.34 -5.27 -7.94
CA ALA A 27 -3.07 -5.57 -8.55
C ALA A 27 -2.36 -6.67 -7.76
N GLN A 28 -1.43 -7.33 -8.41
CA GLN A 28 -0.59 -8.33 -7.76
C GLN A 28 0.67 -7.63 -7.27
N ALA A 29 0.89 -7.66 -5.96
CA ALA A 29 2.08 -7.10 -5.36
C ALA A 29 3.23 -8.11 -5.44
N ASP A 30 4.38 -7.66 -5.91
CA ASP A 30 5.57 -8.51 -5.98
C ASP A 30 6.17 -8.71 -4.59
N LYS A 31 6.16 -7.63 -3.79
CA LYS A 31 6.74 -7.66 -2.47
C LYS A 31 5.97 -6.72 -1.55
N ILE A 32 5.75 -7.16 -0.33
CA ILE A 32 5.07 -6.36 0.69
C ILE A 32 5.93 -6.37 1.94
N ARG A 33 6.21 -5.19 2.48
CA ARG A 33 6.91 -5.05 3.75
C ARG A 33 6.10 -4.17 4.67
N LEU A 34 6.09 -4.50 5.95
CA LEU A 34 5.43 -3.71 6.97
C LEU A 34 6.46 -2.95 7.77
N ALA A 35 6.16 -1.69 8.05
CA ALA A 35 6.97 -0.85 8.91
C ALA A 35 6.06 -0.20 9.94
N ASN A 36 6.59 0.02 11.14
CA ASN A 36 5.82 0.66 12.21
C ASN A 36 6.73 1.66 12.90
N GLU A 37 6.81 2.86 12.35
CA GLU A 37 7.76 3.86 12.83
C GLU A 37 7.13 4.92 13.74
N SER A 38 5.85 5.21 13.57
CA SER A 38 5.23 6.33 14.29
C SER A 38 3.78 6.04 14.65
N GLY A 39 3.51 4.91 15.25
CA GLY A 39 2.20 4.58 15.77
C GLY A 39 1.40 3.65 14.89
N ALA A 40 0.95 4.11 13.72
CA ALA A 40 0.18 3.25 12.83
C ALA A 40 1.10 2.51 11.86
N PRO A 41 0.86 1.21 11.62
CA PRO A 41 1.65 0.46 10.65
C PRO A 41 1.54 1.04 9.24
N THR A 42 2.61 0.91 8.49
CA THR A 42 2.70 1.35 7.11
C THR A 42 3.18 0.17 6.25
N ALA A 43 2.56 -0.01 5.09
CA ALA A 43 2.97 -1.04 4.15
C ALA A 43 3.74 -0.41 2.99
N LEU A 44 4.85 -1.04 2.65
CA LEU A 44 5.66 -0.68 1.48
C LEU A 44 5.46 -1.77 0.45
N ILE A 45 4.88 -1.42 -0.69
CA ILE A 45 4.46 -2.40 -1.68
C ILE A 45 5.21 -2.16 -2.97
N ASP A 46 5.85 -3.22 -3.48
CA ASP A 46 6.51 -3.18 -4.78
C ASP A 46 5.56 -3.75 -5.81
N VAL A 47 5.28 -2.98 -6.86
CA VAL A 47 4.41 -3.40 -7.95
C VAL A 47 5.12 -3.18 -9.29
N GLU A 48 4.86 -4.07 -10.23
CA GLU A 48 5.42 -3.98 -11.57
C GLU A 48 4.43 -3.29 -12.49
N MET A 49 4.59 -1.99 -12.62
CA MET A 49 3.71 -1.16 -13.46
C MET A 49 4.35 0.20 -13.70
N SER A 50 3.73 1.00 -14.58
CA SER A 50 4.19 2.37 -14.78
C SER A 50 3.85 3.23 -13.57
N ARG A 51 4.57 4.35 -13.43
CA ARG A 51 4.31 5.29 -12.34
C ARG A 51 2.88 5.85 -12.43
N ALA A 52 2.43 6.19 -13.63
CA ALA A 52 1.06 6.72 -13.80
C ALA A 52 0.01 5.71 -13.35
N HIS A 53 0.23 4.44 -13.66
CA HIS A 53 -0.68 3.39 -13.26
C HIS A 53 -0.64 3.19 -11.73
N ALA A 54 0.56 3.24 -11.14
CA ALA A 54 0.71 3.11 -9.71
C ALA A 54 0.06 4.27 -8.96
N GLU A 55 0.16 5.49 -9.47
CA GLU A 55 -0.49 6.65 -8.87
C GLU A 55 -2.01 6.52 -8.94
N SER A 56 -2.54 6.03 -10.06
CA SER A 56 -3.97 5.79 -10.20
C SER A 56 -4.45 4.74 -9.19
N LEU A 57 -3.67 3.67 -9.02
CA LEU A 57 -3.98 2.63 -8.05
C LEU A 57 -3.95 3.18 -6.62
N ALA A 58 -2.93 3.97 -6.30
CA ALA A 58 -2.82 4.58 -4.97
C ALA A 58 -4.01 5.48 -4.66
N GLN A 59 -4.48 6.25 -5.64
CA GLN A 59 -5.65 7.09 -5.47
C GLN A 59 -6.91 6.28 -5.17
N ARG A 60 -7.02 5.10 -5.75
CA ARG A 60 -8.15 4.20 -5.48
C ARG A 60 -8.11 3.64 -4.07
N ILE A 61 -6.92 3.41 -3.54
CA ILE A 61 -6.75 2.88 -2.19
C ILE A 61 -6.92 4.00 -1.15
N ASN A 62 -6.45 5.19 -1.48
CA ASN A 62 -6.50 6.33 -0.56
C ASN A 62 -7.94 6.67 -0.19
N GLY A 63 -8.22 6.73 1.10
CA GLY A 63 -9.54 7.02 1.61
C GLY A 63 -10.43 5.80 1.81
N ARG A 64 -9.96 4.61 1.45
CA ARG A 64 -10.75 3.40 1.68
C ARG A 64 -10.71 3.00 3.14
N SER A 65 -11.81 2.43 3.59
CA SER A 65 -11.90 1.91 4.95
C SER A 65 -11.43 0.45 4.96
N TYR A 66 -10.55 0.14 5.89
CA TYR A 66 -10.06 -1.22 6.08
C TYR A 66 -10.03 -1.51 7.58
N GLN A 67 -10.88 -2.43 8.01
CA GLN A 67 -11.00 -2.83 9.42
C GLN A 67 -11.15 -1.63 10.36
N GLY A 68 -12.00 -0.68 9.98
CA GLY A 68 -12.30 0.49 10.79
C GLY A 68 -11.31 1.64 10.66
N ARG A 69 -10.30 1.53 9.82
CA ARG A 69 -9.31 2.58 9.59
C ARG A 69 -9.43 3.12 8.17
N VAL A 70 -9.29 4.41 8.02
CA VAL A 70 -9.27 5.04 6.70
C VAL A 70 -7.83 5.04 6.21
N LEU A 71 -7.58 4.32 5.13
CA LEU A 71 -6.24 4.15 4.60
C LEU A 71 -5.76 5.38 3.87
N ARG A 72 -4.46 5.60 3.90
CA ARG A 72 -3.78 6.58 3.08
C ARG A 72 -2.85 5.84 2.13
N ALA A 73 -2.79 6.27 0.88
CA ALA A 73 -1.92 5.65 -0.09
C ALA A 73 -1.34 6.69 -1.02
N TRP A 74 -0.07 6.52 -1.35
CA TRP A 74 0.60 7.42 -2.29
C TRP A 74 1.81 6.73 -2.91
N VAL A 75 2.29 7.30 -4.01
CA VAL A 75 3.51 6.85 -4.66
C VAL A 75 4.61 7.86 -4.30
N PRO A 76 5.68 7.43 -3.62
CA PRO A 76 6.75 8.35 -3.26
C PRO A 76 7.39 8.96 -4.51
N LYS A 77 7.83 10.20 -4.40
CA LYS A 77 8.51 10.87 -5.52
C LYS A 77 9.92 10.32 -5.75
N MET A 78 10.53 9.76 -4.72
CA MET A 78 11.85 9.17 -4.80
C MET A 78 11.78 7.69 -4.54
N ASP A 79 12.51 6.91 -5.31
CA ASP A 79 12.63 5.48 -5.08
C ASP A 79 13.57 5.21 -3.91
N TRP A 80 13.27 4.17 -3.17
CA TRP A 80 14.13 3.70 -2.11
C TRP A 80 15.06 2.61 -2.59
#